data_7ba025e464d3d81d2e999e58ffaa3ea3
#
_entry.id   7ba025e464d3d81d2e999e58ffaa3ea3
#
_cell.length_a   1.000
_cell.length_b   1.000
_cell.length_c   1.000
_cell.angle_alpha   90.00
_cell.angle_beta   90.00
_cell.angle_gamma   90.00
#
_symmetry.space_group_name_H-M   'P 1'
#
loop_
_entity.id
_entity.type
_entity.pdbx_description
1 polymer ?
#
loop_
_entity_poly.entity_id
_entity_poly.type
_entity_poly.pdbx_seq_one_letter_code
_entity_poly.pdbx_strand_id
1 'polypeptide(L)'
;LEKNVKITENGYTIQLGNGLFQTAEKITYKQYMADPSVGQVMIFGVVKESLLLANFMVRLKVVKNKITEIETIVARKDEASFASPEDLKEPKPVYARVVPELERSSREKLIKIADSYFEGIEKNTGETVPFHKDCNRFENGTRTTNNPGTIETGCKEQFDNKVYAYITKVRDRRFLMADEEKGLVFGIVTFDMPGKRENFKYFPTPFDELPTRFYKPRSLLLAEMFKIVDGKILSIEAVMVNVPFGATSGW
;
A
#
# COMPACT_ATOMS: atom_id res chain seq x y z
N LEU A 1 20.23 11.82 -12.68
CA LEU A 1 20.12 10.35 -12.62
C LEU A 1 21.51 9.72 -12.65
N GLU A 2 21.64 8.52 -12.07
CA GLU A 2 22.81 7.68 -12.25
C GLU A 2 22.77 7.06 -13.66
N LYS A 3 23.94 6.71 -14.24
CA LYS A 3 24.03 6.15 -15.58
C LYS A 3 23.25 4.83 -15.74
N ASN A 4 23.27 4.01 -14.69
CA ASN A 4 22.61 2.69 -14.64
C ASN A 4 21.47 2.71 -13.61
N VAL A 5 20.59 3.71 -13.66
CA VAL A 5 19.43 3.78 -12.78
C VAL A 5 18.53 2.57 -12.99
N LYS A 6 18.15 1.89 -11.89
CA LYS A 6 17.17 0.81 -11.94
C LYS A 6 15.76 1.41 -11.93
N ILE A 7 14.94 1.05 -12.92
CA ILE A 7 13.59 1.58 -13.09
C ILE A 7 12.61 0.43 -13.24
N THR A 8 11.56 0.42 -12.41
CA THR A 8 10.47 -0.55 -12.56
C THR A 8 9.11 0.15 -12.52
N GLU A 9 8.15 -0.41 -13.25
CA GLU A 9 6.73 -0.09 -13.12
C GLU A 9 5.95 -1.39 -12.96
N ASN A 10 5.12 -1.47 -11.91
CA ASN A 10 4.31 -2.65 -11.58
C ASN A 10 5.14 -3.96 -11.53
N GLY A 11 6.38 -3.88 -11.03
CA GLY A 11 7.33 -5.01 -10.95
C GLY A 11 8.12 -5.30 -12.22
N TYR A 12 7.81 -4.66 -13.35
CA TYR A 12 8.53 -4.85 -14.61
C TYR A 12 9.62 -3.79 -14.80
N THR A 13 10.80 -4.22 -15.22
CA THR A 13 11.87 -3.28 -15.63
C THR A 13 11.44 -2.53 -16.89
N ILE A 14 11.54 -1.21 -16.85
CA ILE A 14 11.25 -0.33 -17.99
C ILE A 14 12.42 0.61 -18.28
N GLN A 15 12.45 1.19 -19.47
CA GLN A 15 13.43 2.22 -19.83
C GLN A 15 13.00 3.59 -19.30
N LEU A 16 13.97 4.44 -19.00
CA LEU A 16 13.73 5.82 -18.64
C LEU A 16 12.92 6.55 -19.71
N GLY A 17 11.89 7.25 -19.29
CA GLY A 17 10.98 7.97 -20.20
C GLY A 17 9.75 7.16 -20.63
N ASN A 18 9.70 5.85 -20.34
CA ASN A 18 8.54 5.01 -20.64
C ASN A 18 7.61 4.87 -19.42
N GLY A 19 6.50 4.16 -19.61
CA GLY A 19 5.47 3.94 -18.59
C GLY A 19 4.81 5.24 -18.17
N LEU A 20 4.52 5.39 -16.88
CA LEU A 20 3.86 6.57 -16.33
C LEU A 20 4.57 7.90 -16.67
N PHE A 21 5.90 7.88 -16.81
CA PHE A 21 6.67 9.07 -17.22
C PHE A 21 6.26 9.62 -18.58
N GLN A 22 5.86 8.74 -19.49
CA GLN A 22 5.45 9.13 -20.84
C GLN A 22 3.98 9.56 -20.90
N THR A 23 3.13 8.95 -20.08
CA THR A 23 1.67 9.11 -20.17
C THR A 23 1.09 10.14 -19.19
N ALA A 24 1.84 10.50 -18.15
CA ALA A 24 1.41 11.43 -17.13
C ALA A 24 1.30 12.86 -17.65
N GLU A 25 0.11 13.48 -17.51
CA GLU A 25 -0.13 14.87 -17.89
C GLU A 25 -0.06 15.81 -16.68
N LYS A 26 -0.73 15.44 -15.58
CA LYS A 26 -0.86 16.30 -14.40
C LYS A 26 -1.07 15.47 -13.14
N ILE A 27 -0.29 15.77 -12.10
CA ILE A 27 -0.54 15.25 -10.75
C ILE A 27 -1.63 16.11 -10.11
N THR A 28 -2.74 15.49 -9.69
CA THR A 28 -3.90 16.16 -9.08
C THR A 28 -3.95 16.00 -7.57
N TYR A 29 -3.31 14.94 -7.04
CA TYR A 29 -3.15 14.68 -5.61
C TYR A 29 -1.76 14.17 -5.34
N LYS A 30 -1.17 14.52 -4.19
CA LYS A 30 0.10 13.96 -3.71
C LYS A 30 0.20 13.96 -2.21
N GLN A 31 0.59 12.82 -1.66
CA GLN A 31 1.03 12.62 -0.28
C GLN A 31 2.45 12.06 -0.33
N TYR A 32 3.40 12.65 0.37
CA TYR A 32 4.80 12.19 0.29
C TYR A 32 5.41 11.95 1.66
N MET A 33 6.43 11.11 1.67
CA MET A 33 7.30 10.83 2.80
C MET A 33 8.76 10.87 2.32
N ALA A 34 9.65 11.40 3.14
CA ALA A 34 11.08 11.38 2.90
C ALA A 34 11.79 10.83 4.14
N ASP A 35 12.81 10.00 3.90
CA ASP A 35 13.71 9.46 4.92
C ASP A 35 15.15 9.72 4.50
N PRO A 36 15.74 10.86 4.89
CA PRO A 36 17.11 11.21 4.53
C PRO A 36 18.15 10.22 5.06
N SER A 37 17.86 9.52 6.18
CA SER A 37 18.80 8.58 6.80
C SER A 37 19.13 7.40 5.89
N VAL A 38 18.20 7.00 5.03
CA VAL A 38 18.36 5.93 4.03
C VAL A 38 18.37 6.47 2.60
N GLY A 39 18.32 7.80 2.42
CA GLY A 39 18.34 8.44 1.11
C GLY A 39 17.13 8.09 0.25
N GLN A 40 15.94 8.00 0.83
CA GLN A 40 14.74 7.62 0.10
C GLN A 40 13.61 8.65 0.23
N VAL A 41 12.83 8.75 -0.82
CA VAL A 41 11.58 9.53 -0.85
C VAL A 41 10.53 8.77 -1.64
N MET A 42 9.27 8.88 -1.21
CA MET A 42 8.14 8.34 -1.92
C MET A 42 7.00 9.35 -2.03
N ILE A 43 6.18 9.18 -3.06
CA ILE A 43 4.94 9.91 -3.29
C ILE A 43 3.83 8.89 -3.55
N PHE A 44 2.75 8.97 -2.79
CA PHE A 44 1.44 8.50 -3.22
C PHE A 44 0.72 9.64 -3.93
N GLY A 45 0.07 9.35 -5.05
CA GLY A 45 -0.57 10.39 -5.81
C GLY A 45 -1.70 9.92 -6.70
N VAL A 46 -2.35 10.90 -7.30
CA VAL A 46 -3.27 10.72 -8.43
C VAL A 46 -2.72 11.49 -9.61
N VAL A 47 -2.65 10.83 -10.73
CA VAL A 47 -2.19 11.39 -11.99
C VAL A 47 -3.30 11.32 -13.03
N LYS A 48 -3.39 12.36 -13.85
CA LYS A 48 -4.21 12.35 -15.05
C LYS A 48 -3.40 11.78 -16.21
N GLU A 49 -3.94 10.76 -16.86
CA GLU A 49 -3.46 10.16 -18.10
C GLU A 49 -4.57 10.30 -19.15
N SER A 50 -4.44 11.25 -20.09
CA SER A 50 -5.49 11.56 -21.07
C SER A 50 -6.83 11.91 -20.38
N LEU A 51 -7.87 11.09 -20.54
CA LEU A 51 -9.19 11.30 -19.93
C LEU A 51 -9.37 10.58 -18.59
N LEU A 52 -8.38 9.81 -18.13
CA LEU A 52 -8.50 8.95 -16.95
C LEU A 52 -7.63 9.45 -15.80
N LEU A 53 -8.04 9.10 -14.59
CA LEU A 53 -7.24 9.26 -13.38
C LEU A 53 -6.70 7.89 -12.96
N ALA A 54 -5.45 7.86 -12.52
CA ALA A 54 -4.81 6.67 -11.96
C ALA A 54 -4.20 7.00 -10.59
N ASN A 55 -4.33 6.06 -9.63
CA ASN A 55 -3.56 6.11 -8.41
C ASN A 55 -2.13 5.66 -8.71
N PHE A 56 -1.14 6.29 -8.11
CA PHE A 56 0.23 5.87 -8.27
C PHE A 56 1.04 6.00 -6.99
N MET A 57 2.08 5.21 -6.91
CA MET A 57 3.20 5.38 -5.99
C MET A 57 4.49 5.47 -6.78
N VAL A 58 5.35 6.42 -6.44
CA VAL A 58 6.74 6.48 -6.91
C VAL A 58 7.67 6.53 -5.72
N ARG A 59 8.63 5.60 -5.67
CA ARG A 59 9.77 5.61 -4.75
C ARG A 59 11.05 5.95 -5.50
N LEU A 60 11.83 6.86 -4.94
CA LEU A 60 13.16 7.20 -5.43
C LEU A 60 14.19 6.87 -4.36
N LYS A 61 15.33 6.29 -4.76
CA LYS A 61 16.52 6.21 -3.94
C LYS A 61 17.59 7.15 -4.47
N VAL A 62 18.14 7.92 -3.56
CA VAL A 62 19.18 8.93 -3.83
C VAL A 62 20.46 8.54 -3.13
N VAL A 63 21.54 8.40 -3.88
CA VAL A 63 22.89 8.12 -3.38
C VAL A 63 23.83 9.15 -3.97
N LYS A 64 24.61 9.84 -3.11
CA LYS A 64 25.55 10.89 -3.55
C LYS A 64 24.92 11.92 -4.51
N ASN A 65 23.73 12.42 -4.15
CA ASN A 65 22.94 13.40 -4.93
C ASN A 65 22.48 12.91 -6.32
N LYS A 66 22.48 11.61 -6.57
CA LYS A 66 21.96 11.02 -7.81
C LYS A 66 20.85 10.02 -7.52
N ILE A 67 19.81 10.02 -8.32
CA ILE A 67 18.76 8.99 -8.26
C ILE A 67 19.33 7.70 -8.85
N THR A 68 19.35 6.64 -8.05
CA THR A 68 19.87 5.31 -8.42
C THR A 68 18.77 4.29 -8.63
N GLU A 69 17.57 4.54 -8.05
CA GLU A 69 16.42 3.66 -8.17
C GLU A 69 15.13 4.48 -8.36
N ILE A 70 14.27 4.01 -9.25
CA ILE A 70 12.91 4.51 -9.45
C ILE A 70 11.98 3.30 -9.46
N GLU A 71 11.08 3.23 -8.50
CA GLU A 71 10.09 2.17 -8.40
C GLU A 71 8.70 2.77 -8.43
N THR A 72 7.90 2.37 -9.41
CA THR A 72 6.56 2.91 -9.63
C THR A 72 5.53 1.79 -9.54
N ILE A 73 4.43 2.04 -8.82
CA ILE A 73 3.22 1.24 -8.85
C ILE A 73 2.10 2.15 -9.36
N VAL A 74 1.43 1.74 -10.43
CA VAL A 74 0.32 2.48 -11.04
C VAL A 74 -0.92 1.61 -11.03
N ALA A 75 -1.98 2.10 -10.42
CA ALA A 75 -3.26 1.42 -10.32
C ALA A 75 -4.32 2.18 -11.13
N ARG A 76 -4.56 1.75 -12.36
CA ARG A 76 -5.64 2.23 -13.22
C ARG A 76 -6.95 1.57 -12.83
N LYS A 77 -8.07 2.25 -13.02
CA LYS A 77 -9.38 1.81 -12.53
C LYS A 77 -9.76 0.39 -12.99
N ASP A 78 -9.41 0.03 -14.21
CA ASP A 78 -9.75 -1.29 -14.79
C ASP A 78 -8.74 -2.39 -14.40
N GLU A 79 -7.58 -2.02 -13.85
CA GLU A 79 -6.49 -2.94 -13.49
C GLU A 79 -6.46 -3.26 -11.98
N ALA A 80 -7.20 -2.49 -11.18
CA ALA A 80 -7.22 -2.61 -9.72
C ALA A 80 -8.54 -3.14 -9.19
N SER A 81 -8.51 -3.85 -8.07
CA SER A 81 -9.72 -4.36 -7.40
C SER A 81 -10.58 -3.25 -6.81
N PHE A 82 -9.94 -2.18 -6.32
CA PHE A 82 -10.53 -0.94 -5.82
C PHE A 82 -9.77 0.22 -6.47
N ALA A 83 -10.47 1.23 -6.93
CA ALA A 83 -9.84 2.46 -7.41
C ALA A 83 -10.87 3.61 -7.42
N SER A 84 -10.64 4.59 -6.55
CA SER A 84 -11.42 5.83 -6.48
C SER A 84 -10.45 7.02 -6.46
N PRO A 85 -9.66 7.22 -7.53
CA PRO A 85 -8.70 8.32 -7.58
C PRO A 85 -9.38 9.68 -7.46
N GLU A 86 -10.64 9.79 -7.90
CA GLU A 86 -11.48 10.99 -7.82
C GLU A 86 -11.78 11.43 -6.38
N ASP A 87 -11.70 10.53 -5.39
CA ASP A 87 -11.96 10.83 -3.97
C ASP A 87 -10.74 11.45 -3.27
N LEU A 88 -9.56 11.33 -3.85
CA LEU A 88 -8.32 11.89 -3.34
C LEU A 88 -8.12 13.32 -3.86
N LYS A 89 -8.56 14.31 -3.07
CA LYS A 89 -8.46 15.74 -3.44
C LYS A 89 -7.32 16.45 -2.73
N GLU A 90 -7.15 16.17 -1.43
CA GLU A 90 -6.14 16.81 -0.60
C GLU A 90 -5.41 15.79 0.29
N PRO A 91 -4.13 16.06 0.63
CA PRO A 91 -3.36 15.21 1.53
C PRO A 91 -4.06 15.05 2.87
N LYS A 92 -4.10 13.84 3.39
CA LYS A 92 -4.72 13.55 4.68
C LYS A 92 -3.87 14.14 5.82
N PRO A 93 -4.41 15.06 6.65
CA PRO A 93 -3.65 15.71 7.72
C PRO A 93 -3.01 14.74 8.72
N VAL A 94 -3.58 13.54 8.89
CA VAL A 94 -3.08 12.52 9.81
C VAL A 94 -1.62 12.15 9.54
N TYR A 95 -1.18 12.15 8.28
CA TYR A 95 0.20 11.81 7.92
C TYR A 95 1.20 12.95 8.15
N ALA A 96 0.75 14.19 8.14
CA ALA A 96 1.58 15.35 8.43
C ALA A 96 1.76 15.60 9.94
N ARG A 97 0.86 15.05 10.77
CA ARG A 97 0.86 15.28 12.23
C ARG A 97 2.11 14.69 12.86
N VAL A 98 2.84 15.53 13.57
CA VAL A 98 3.98 15.14 14.42
C VAL A 98 3.48 14.40 15.66
N VAL A 99 4.16 13.32 16.03
CA VAL A 99 3.91 12.56 17.25
C VAL A 99 4.65 13.25 18.41
N PRO A 100 3.99 13.50 19.57
CA PRO A 100 4.68 14.02 20.74
C PRO A 100 5.92 13.22 21.09
N GLU A 101 7.01 13.86 21.48
CA GLU A 101 8.32 13.22 21.67
C GLU A 101 8.25 11.99 22.60
N LEU A 102 7.51 12.09 23.71
CA LEU A 102 7.33 11.00 24.68
C LEU A 102 6.51 9.81 24.15
N GLU A 103 5.77 9.99 23.05
CA GLU A 103 4.95 8.95 22.40
C GLU A 103 5.61 8.37 21.16
N ARG A 104 6.79 8.88 20.77
CA ARG A 104 7.52 8.39 19.60
C ARG A 104 8.04 6.98 19.82
N SER A 105 8.03 6.21 18.77
CA SER A 105 8.65 4.89 18.72
C SER A 105 9.91 4.93 17.88
N SER A 106 10.92 4.13 18.23
CA SER A 106 12.12 3.98 17.41
C SER A 106 11.79 3.39 16.05
N ARG A 107 12.68 3.58 15.08
CA ARG A 107 12.58 3.03 13.72
C ARG A 107 12.28 1.53 13.72
N GLU A 108 13.01 0.76 14.50
CA GLU A 108 12.84 -0.69 14.59
C GLU A 108 11.46 -1.06 15.14
N LYS A 109 10.99 -0.33 16.16
CA LYS A 109 9.67 -0.55 16.76
C LYS A 109 8.56 -0.19 15.77
N LEU A 110 8.69 0.91 15.04
CA LEU A 110 7.74 1.31 13.99
C LEU A 110 7.64 0.24 12.90
N ILE A 111 8.78 -0.24 12.38
CA ILE A 111 8.82 -1.30 11.36
C ILE A 111 8.19 -2.58 11.90
N LYS A 112 8.50 -2.99 13.14
CA LYS A 112 7.91 -4.19 13.76
C LYS A 112 6.39 -4.08 13.88
N ILE A 113 5.87 -2.91 14.22
CA ILE A 113 4.43 -2.66 14.28
C ILE A 113 3.80 -2.77 12.88
N ALA A 114 4.41 -2.16 11.87
CA ALA A 114 3.93 -2.27 10.49
C ALA A 114 4.00 -3.72 9.97
N ASP A 115 5.06 -4.48 10.28
CA ASP A 115 5.20 -5.88 9.87
C ASP A 115 4.17 -6.80 10.54
N SER A 116 3.79 -6.51 11.79
CA SER A 116 2.76 -7.27 12.49
C SER A 116 1.39 -7.24 11.77
N TYR A 117 1.11 -6.18 11.00
CA TYR A 117 -0.09 -6.11 10.16
C TYR A 117 -0.09 -7.21 9.09
N PHE A 118 1.02 -7.43 8.42
CA PHE A 118 1.17 -8.48 7.42
C PHE A 118 1.17 -9.88 8.04
N GLU A 119 1.76 -10.04 9.22
CA GLU A 119 1.64 -11.28 9.99
C GLU A 119 0.19 -11.58 10.37
N GLY A 120 -0.56 -10.55 10.78
CA GLY A 120 -1.99 -10.68 11.09
C GLY A 120 -2.82 -11.12 9.89
N ILE A 121 -2.51 -10.64 8.69
CA ILE A 121 -3.14 -11.11 7.44
C ILE A 121 -2.86 -12.60 7.24
N GLU A 122 -1.59 -13.05 7.32
CA GLU A 122 -1.23 -14.46 7.11
C GLU A 122 -1.82 -15.39 8.17
N LYS A 123 -1.89 -14.93 9.42
CA LYS A 123 -2.46 -15.69 10.55
C LYS A 123 -3.98 -15.57 10.66
N ASN A 124 -4.60 -14.69 9.85
CA ASN A 124 -6.04 -14.38 9.90
C ASN A 124 -6.53 -14.01 11.30
N THR A 125 -5.81 -13.11 11.98
CA THR A 125 -6.15 -12.61 13.32
C THR A 125 -5.71 -11.17 13.52
N GLY A 126 -6.55 -10.37 14.18
CA GLY A 126 -6.20 -9.03 14.63
C GLY A 126 -5.63 -8.96 16.04
N GLU A 127 -5.51 -10.08 16.76
CA GLU A 127 -5.08 -10.11 18.16
C GLU A 127 -3.63 -9.62 18.36
N THR A 128 -2.75 -9.94 17.42
CA THR A 128 -1.32 -9.59 17.49
C THR A 128 -1.00 -8.27 16.82
N VAL A 129 -1.97 -7.63 16.16
CA VAL A 129 -1.78 -6.36 15.45
C VAL A 129 -2.25 -5.20 16.34
N PRO A 130 -1.36 -4.29 16.73
CA PRO A 130 -1.73 -3.17 17.59
C PRO A 130 -2.50 -2.09 16.82
N PHE A 131 -3.77 -2.35 16.51
CA PHE A 131 -4.64 -1.36 15.90
C PHE A 131 -5.07 -0.29 16.90
N HIS A 132 -5.04 0.97 16.46
CA HIS A 132 -5.75 2.04 17.16
C HIS A 132 -7.26 1.85 16.98
N LYS A 133 -8.07 2.20 17.99
CA LYS A 133 -9.55 2.05 17.91
C LYS A 133 -10.17 2.80 16.72
N ASP A 134 -9.56 3.91 16.30
CA ASP A 134 -10.01 4.75 15.20
C ASP A 134 -9.19 4.46 13.90
N CYS A 135 -8.60 3.25 13.79
CA CYS A 135 -7.83 2.87 12.62
C CYS A 135 -8.67 2.95 11.34
N ASN A 136 -8.14 3.65 10.33
CA ASN A 136 -8.74 3.72 9.01
C ASN A 136 -7.76 3.25 7.93
N ARG A 137 -8.28 2.56 6.90
CA ARG A 137 -7.51 2.12 5.75
C ARG A 137 -8.10 2.66 4.45
N PHE A 138 -7.20 3.08 3.57
CA PHE A 138 -7.51 3.56 2.24
C PHE A 138 -6.70 2.74 1.22
N GLU A 139 -7.36 2.21 0.22
CA GLU A 139 -6.78 1.37 -0.82
C GLU A 139 -7.14 1.96 -2.19
N ASN A 140 -6.13 2.41 -2.95
CA ASN A 140 -6.30 3.12 -4.23
C ASN A 140 -7.35 4.25 -4.15
N GLY A 141 -7.32 5.05 -3.06
CA GLY A 141 -8.27 6.13 -2.83
C GLY A 141 -9.57 5.73 -2.16
N THR A 142 -9.97 4.47 -2.23
CA THR A 142 -11.19 3.96 -1.61
C THR A 142 -11.00 3.76 -0.11
N ARG A 143 -11.89 4.30 0.73
CA ARG A 143 -11.91 3.99 2.16
C ARG A 143 -12.49 2.60 2.37
N THR A 144 -11.70 1.67 2.90
CA THR A 144 -12.06 0.25 3.05
C THR A 144 -12.30 -0.19 4.50
N THR A 145 -12.45 0.77 5.42
CA THR A 145 -12.84 0.55 6.82
C THR A 145 -13.73 1.66 7.31
N ASN A 146 -14.62 1.37 8.28
CA ASN A 146 -15.49 2.37 8.90
C ASN A 146 -16.16 3.30 7.86
N ASN A 147 -16.58 2.76 6.73
CA ASN A 147 -17.19 3.50 5.63
C ASN A 147 -18.70 3.28 5.63
N PRO A 148 -19.51 4.26 6.12
CA PRO A 148 -20.95 4.09 6.28
C PRO A 148 -21.64 3.68 4.97
N GLY A 149 -22.56 2.71 5.06
CA GLY A 149 -23.35 2.22 3.92
C GLY A 149 -22.57 1.34 2.91
N THR A 150 -21.28 1.06 3.17
CA THR A 150 -20.47 0.18 2.33
C THR A 150 -19.67 -0.82 3.16
N ILE A 151 -18.48 -0.46 3.63
CA ILE A 151 -17.60 -1.32 4.43
C ILE A 151 -17.53 -0.74 5.84
N GLU A 152 -18.50 -1.08 6.68
CA GLU A 152 -18.67 -0.48 8.01
C GLU A 152 -17.68 -1.00 9.05
N THR A 153 -17.14 -2.21 8.84
CA THR A 153 -16.19 -2.85 9.77
C THR A 153 -14.87 -2.09 9.88
N GLY A 154 -14.32 -2.04 11.10
CA GLY A 154 -13.03 -1.43 11.40
C GLY A 154 -11.83 -2.31 11.04
N CYS A 155 -10.60 -1.76 11.15
CA CYS A 155 -9.37 -2.49 10.82
C CYS A 155 -9.27 -3.83 11.57
N LYS A 156 -9.37 -3.82 12.91
CA LYS A 156 -9.25 -5.02 13.73
C LYS A 156 -10.36 -6.03 13.44
N GLU A 157 -11.60 -5.55 13.33
CA GLU A 157 -12.77 -6.39 13.10
C GLU A 157 -12.67 -7.18 11.78
N GLN A 158 -12.15 -6.58 10.71
CA GLN A 158 -11.94 -7.30 9.45
C GLN A 158 -10.94 -8.46 9.59
N PHE A 159 -9.91 -8.30 10.41
CA PHE A 159 -8.95 -9.37 10.71
C PHE A 159 -9.60 -10.48 11.53
N ASP A 160 -10.32 -10.11 12.59
CA ASP A 160 -11.02 -11.06 13.47
C ASP A 160 -12.10 -11.85 12.70
N ASN A 161 -12.76 -11.20 11.74
CA ASN A 161 -13.72 -11.83 10.82
C ASN A 161 -13.05 -12.61 9.68
N LYS A 162 -11.71 -12.68 9.66
CA LYS A 162 -10.91 -13.43 8.66
C LYS A 162 -11.20 -13.06 7.20
N VAL A 163 -11.53 -11.79 6.96
CA VAL A 163 -11.85 -11.28 5.62
C VAL A 163 -10.70 -11.49 4.64
N TYR A 164 -9.46 -11.56 5.13
CA TYR A 164 -8.24 -11.74 4.33
C TYR A 164 -7.82 -13.20 4.10
N ALA A 165 -8.62 -14.20 4.54
CA ALA A 165 -8.25 -15.61 4.40
C ALA A 165 -7.99 -16.06 2.96
N TYR A 166 -8.42 -15.29 1.95
CA TYR A 166 -8.12 -15.53 0.55
C TYR A 166 -6.70 -15.11 0.13
N ILE A 167 -5.99 -14.36 0.97
CA ILE A 167 -4.56 -14.06 0.83
C ILE A 167 -3.80 -15.19 1.51
N THR A 168 -3.12 -16.02 0.73
CA THR A 168 -2.49 -17.22 1.28
C THR A 168 -1.02 -17.04 1.63
N LYS A 169 -0.41 -15.94 1.16
CA LYS A 169 0.98 -15.60 1.45
C LYS A 169 1.21 -14.10 1.31
N VAL A 170 1.99 -13.53 2.22
CA VAL A 170 2.53 -12.18 2.14
C VAL A 170 4.05 -12.29 2.03
N ARG A 171 4.61 -11.93 0.90
CA ARG A 171 6.04 -12.10 0.59
C ARG A 171 6.70 -10.81 0.13
N ASP A 172 8.02 -10.86 -0.04
CA ASP A 172 8.84 -9.75 -0.53
C ASP A 172 8.65 -8.48 0.32
N ARG A 173 8.49 -8.64 1.64
CA ARG A 173 8.25 -7.53 2.58
C ARG A 173 9.49 -6.66 2.67
N ARG A 174 9.43 -5.44 2.16
CA ARG A 174 10.51 -4.47 2.17
C ARG A 174 10.07 -3.20 2.88
N PHE A 175 10.52 -2.99 4.12
CA PHE A 175 10.30 -1.73 4.86
C PHE A 175 11.43 -0.77 4.51
N LEU A 176 11.12 0.22 3.70
CA LEU A 176 12.09 1.05 3.00
C LEU A 176 12.34 2.39 3.69
N MET A 177 11.36 2.91 4.40
CA MET A 177 11.45 4.18 5.11
C MET A 177 10.71 4.13 6.44
N ALA A 178 11.25 4.87 7.43
CA ALA A 178 10.56 5.16 8.69
C ALA A 178 10.88 6.58 9.13
N ASP A 179 9.86 7.31 9.59
CA ASP A 179 9.93 8.67 10.14
C ASP A 179 9.46 8.62 11.59
N GLU A 180 10.39 8.68 12.53
CA GLU A 180 10.10 8.62 13.98
C GLU A 180 9.33 9.84 14.47
N GLU A 181 9.60 11.02 13.88
CA GLU A 181 8.92 12.25 14.25
C GLU A 181 7.43 12.21 13.92
N LYS A 182 7.09 11.68 12.75
CA LYS A 182 5.69 11.55 12.32
C LYS A 182 5.10 10.18 12.58
N GLY A 183 5.87 9.22 13.09
CA GLY A 183 5.40 7.85 13.29
C GLY A 183 4.95 7.20 11.98
N LEU A 184 5.71 7.40 10.90
CA LEU A 184 5.38 6.84 9.60
C LEU A 184 6.30 5.67 9.26
N VAL A 185 5.72 4.65 8.60
CA VAL A 185 6.47 3.56 7.98
C VAL A 185 5.97 3.39 6.55
N PHE A 186 6.89 3.18 5.63
CA PHE A 186 6.58 2.84 4.26
C PHE A 186 7.21 1.50 3.88
N GLY A 187 6.40 0.61 3.31
CA GLY A 187 6.81 -0.70 2.83
C GLY A 187 6.19 -1.06 1.49
N ILE A 188 6.84 -2.00 0.79
CA ILE A 188 6.33 -2.63 -0.43
C ILE A 188 6.32 -4.13 -0.19
N VAL A 189 5.20 -4.77 -0.53
CA VAL A 189 4.97 -6.20 -0.31
C VAL A 189 4.19 -6.81 -1.47
N THR A 190 4.12 -8.13 -1.51
CA THR A 190 3.32 -8.87 -2.49
C THR A 190 2.38 -9.84 -1.78
N PHE A 191 1.09 -9.80 -2.10
CA PHE A 191 0.08 -10.75 -1.61
C PHE A 191 -0.23 -11.78 -2.68
N ASP A 192 -0.19 -13.06 -2.35
CA ASP A 192 -0.57 -14.14 -3.26
C ASP A 192 -2.00 -14.62 -2.97
N MET A 193 -2.83 -14.63 -4.01
CA MET A 193 -4.24 -15.01 -3.97
C MET A 193 -4.50 -16.08 -5.04
N PRO A 194 -4.53 -17.37 -4.69
CA PRO A 194 -4.69 -18.46 -5.66
C PRO A 194 -6.11 -18.59 -6.22
N GLY A 195 -7.10 -17.86 -5.71
CA GLY A 195 -8.48 -17.86 -6.19
C GLY A 195 -9.24 -19.16 -5.93
N LYS A 196 -8.81 -19.98 -4.96
CA LYS A 196 -9.43 -21.27 -4.64
C LYS A 196 -10.58 -21.11 -3.65
N ARG A 197 -11.66 -21.89 -3.85
CA ARG A 197 -12.89 -21.87 -3.01
C ARG A 197 -12.59 -21.98 -1.52
N GLU A 198 -11.69 -22.85 -1.10
CA GLU A 198 -11.35 -23.08 0.31
C GLU A 198 -10.80 -21.84 1.02
N ASN A 199 -10.20 -20.90 0.26
CA ASN A 199 -9.66 -19.66 0.81
C ASN A 199 -10.75 -18.62 1.13
N PHE A 200 -11.98 -18.81 0.66
CA PHE A 200 -13.10 -17.90 0.87
C PHE A 200 -14.09 -18.38 1.94
N LYS A 201 -13.73 -19.42 2.71
CA LYS A 201 -14.60 -20.00 3.76
C LYS A 201 -15.17 -18.97 4.73
N TYR A 202 -14.40 -17.93 5.02
CA TYR A 202 -14.77 -16.88 5.99
C TYR A 202 -15.16 -15.55 5.32
N PHE A 203 -15.22 -15.52 3.99
CA PHE A 203 -15.60 -14.30 3.28
C PHE A 203 -17.11 -14.05 3.46
N PRO A 204 -17.54 -12.79 3.70
CA PRO A 204 -18.94 -12.48 4.00
C PRO A 204 -19.91 -12.87 2.88
N THR A 205 -19.46 -12.77 1.62
CA THR A 205 -20.23 -13.15 0.44
C THR A 205 -19.95 -14.61 0.08
N PRO A 206 -20.97 -15.45 -0.22
CA PRO A 206 -20.77 -16.80 -0.73
C PRO A 206 -19.84 -16.84 -1.96
N PHE A 207 -18.98 -17.86 -2.02
CA PHE A 207 -17.98 -17.93 -3.09
C PHE A 207 -18.58 -17.82 -4.50
N ASP A 208 -19.69 -18.48 -4.76
CA ASP A 208 -20.34 -18.50 -6.08
C ASP A 208 -20.99 -17.15 -6.46
N GLU A 209 -21.16 -16.25 -5.50
CA GLU A 209 -21.72 -14.91 -5.70
C GLU A 209 -20.60 -13.84 -5.84
N LEU A 210 -19.34 -14.23 -5.66
CA LEU A 210 -18.23 -13.30 -5.77
C LEU A 210 -17.98 -12.87 -7.23
N PRO A 211 -17.55 -11.63 -7.48
CA PRO A 211 -17.10 -11.22 -8.80
C PRO A 211 -15.98 -12.12 -9.35
N THR A 212 -15.97 -12.36 -10.66
CA THR A 212 -15.04 -13.26 -11.34
C THR A 212 -13.56 -13.01 -11.02
N ARG A 213 -13.20 -11.76 -10.69
CA ARG A 213 -11.83 -11.41 -10.28
C ARG A 213 -11.34 -12.22 -9.06
N PHE A 214 -12.23 -12.67 -8.17
CA PHE A 214 -11.84 -13.46 -6.99
C PHE A 214 -11.46 -14.89 -7.31
N TYR A 215 -11.96 -15.44 -8.43
CA TYR A 215 -11.64 -16.80 -8.87
C TYR A 215 -10.31 -16.92 -9.62
N LYS A 216 -9.79 -15.79 -10.13
CA LYS A 216 -8.55 -15.79 -10.91
C LYS A 216 -7.34 -15.80 -9.98
N PRO A 217 -6.41 -16.76 -10.15
CA PRO A 217 -5.12 -16.69 -9.48
C PRO A 217 -4.40 -15.38 -9.85
N ARG A 218 -3.97 -14.64 -8.84
CA ARG A 218 -3.23 -13.39 -9.02
C ARG A 218 -2.41 -13.07 -7.79
N SER A 219 -1.44 -12.20 -7.95
CA SER A 219 -0.79 -11.50 -6.84
C SER A 219 -1.17 -10.02 -6.85
N LEU A 220 -1.12 -9.38 -5.69
CA LEU A 220 -1.15 -7.92 -5.57
C LEU A 220 0.25 -7.45 -5.23
N LEU A 221 0.81 -6.61 -6.08
CA LEU A 221 1.97 -5.81 -5.72
C LEU A 221 1.46 -4.51 -5.11
N LEU A 222 1.88 -4.21 -3.89
CA LEU A 222 1.35 -3.05 -3.17
C LEU A 222 2.43 -2.31 -2.39
N ALA A 223 2.25 -1.01 -2.33
CA ALA A 223 2.97 -0.10 -1.46
C ALA A 223 2.02 0.39 -0.37
N GLU A 224 2.45 0.34 0.88
CA GLU A 224 1.66 0.78 2.02
C GLU A 224 2.43 1.76 2.89
N MET A 225 1.74 2.81 3.32
CA MET A 225 2.20 3.76 4.32
C MET A 225 1.33 3.65 5.57
N PHE A 226 1.99 3.41 6.69
CA PHE A 226 1.37 3.31 8.01
C PHE A 226 1.60 4.58 8.80
N LYS A 227 0.56 5.10 9.45
CA LYS A 227 0.64 6.08 10.54
C LYS A 227 0.50 5.35 11.86
N ILE A 228 1.51 5.48 12.71
CA ILE A 228 1.59 4.84 14.01
C ILE A 228 1.66 5.92 15.09
N VAL A 229 0.77 5.85 16.06
CA VAL A 229 0.69 6.76 17.20
C VAL A 229 0.51 5.93 18.46
N ASP A 230 1.23 6.24 19.52
CA ASP A 230 1.20 5.47 20.78
C ASP A 230 1.35 3.96 20.56
N GLY A 231 2.29 3.57 19.69
CA GLY A 231 2.56 2.18 19.34
C GLY A 231 1.42 1.45 18.63
N LYS A 232 0.44 2.17 18.07
CA LYS A 232 -0.75 1.60 17.40
C LYS A 232 -0.92 2.16 16.00
N ILE A 233 -1.38 1.31 15.08
CA ILE A 233 -1.67 1.67 13.69
C ILE A 233 -2.96 2.49 13.65
N LEU A 234 -2.85 3.77 13.33
CA LEU A 234 -3.97 4.72 13.26
C LEU A 234 -4.52 4.89 11.84
N SER A 235 -3.65 4.85 10.84
CA SER A 235 -4.08 4.99 9.44
C SER A 235 -3.16 4.22 8.52
N ILE A 236 -3.75 3.67 7.46
CA ILE A 236 -3.04 2.95 6.40
C ILE A 236 -3.48 3.53 5.07
N GLU A 237 -2.53 3.81 4.19
CA GLU A 237 -2.80 4.19 2.80
C GLU A 237 -1.99 3.31 1.86
N ALA A 238 -2.67 2.68 0.91
CA ALA A 238 -2.07 1.74 -0.02
C ALA A 238 -2.35 2.12 -1.49
N VAL A 239 -1.34 1.91 -2.33
CA VAL A 239 -1.50 1.82 -3.78
C VAL A 239 -1.13 0.41 -4.20
N MET A 240 -2.05 -0.26 -4.89
CA MET A 240 -1.92 -1.68 -5.23
C MET A 240 -2.42 -1.98 -6.64
N VAL A 241 -1.77 -2.94 -7.28
CA VAL A 241 -2.12 -3.40 -8.63
C VAL A 241 -2.07 -4.92 -8.72
N ASN A 242 -2.97 -5.49 -9.53
CA ASN A 242 -2.93 -6.92 -9.84
C ASN A 242 -1.73 -7.23 -10.76
N VAL A 243 -0.98 -8.27 -10.41
CA VAL A 243 0.11 -8.83 -11.21
C VAL A 243 -0.12 -10.34 -11.37
N PRO A 244 0.54 -11.01 -12.34
CA PRO A 244 0.45 -12.45 -12.48
C PRO A 244 0.76 -13.18 -11.17
N PHE A 245 0.04 -14.29 -10.90
CA PHE A 245 0.26 -15.08 -9.68
C PHE A 245 1.71 -15.54 -9.57
N GLY A 246 2.34 -15.25 -8.43
CA GLY A 246 3.74 -15.58 -8.19
C GLY A 246 4.76 -14.65 -8.88
N ALA A 247 4.32 -13.57 -9.53
CA ALA A 247 5.24 -12.60 -10.11
C ALA A 247 6.19 -12.03 -9.05
N THR A 248 7.44 -11.76 -9.44
CA THR A 248 8.43 -11.12 -8.57
C THR A 248 8.17 -9.62 -8.47
N SER A 249 8.61 -9.00 -7.38
CA SER A 249 8.50 -7.54 -7.21
C SER A 249 9.41 -6.73 -8.15
N GLY A 250 10.32 -7.38 -8.85
CA GLY A 250 11.37 -6.72 -9.63
C GLY A 250 12.57 -6.22 -8.80
N TRP A 251 12.57 -6.48 -7.46
CA TRP A 251 13.58 -5.96 -6.51
C TRP A 251 14.15 -7.04 -5.61
#